data_c6d703ee9b75b205515a3d495dbb2b3a
#
_entry.id   c6d703ee9b75b205515a3d495dbb2b3a
#
_cell.length_a   1.000
_cell.length_b   1.000
_cell.length_c   1.000
_cell.angle_alpha   90.00
_cell.angle_beta   90.00
_cell.angle_gamma   90.00
#
_symmetry.space_group_name_H-M   'P 1'
#
loop_
_entity.id
_entity.type
_entity.pdbx_description
1 polymer ?
#
loop_
_entity_poly.entity_id
_entity_poly.type
_entity_poly.pdbx_seq_one_letter_code
_entity_poly.pdbx_strand_id
1 'polypeptide(L)'
;MISNDEIKRYAEQYHTAAFIKDDPIQFPRRYTDQRDIEISGYVTSYLSYGNRTQILKAAERMDTLFGGHPYDYVMRGKWRDDFKIIRDSFYRFTSYADMRMEFAFLHDTYKCWPTMESQITAMLMLNVICLPIDAMCKLFARNPVSANKRLNMFLRWMVRKDSPVDIGCWHSISPASLLIPMDTHVIRMANEWGMLESKSPIRKNAIKLTEKLNDIFPDDPCLGDFALFGYGVEHKKVIANVK
;
A
#
# COMPACT_ATOMS: atom_id res chain seq x y z
N MET A 1 -0.51 28.23 -7.45
CA MET A 1 -0.23 27.22 -6.40
C MET A 1 -1.52 27.00 -5.63
N ILE A 2 -1.87 25.77 -5.32
CA ILE A 2 -3.01 25.45 -4.46
C ILE A 2 -2.73 25.89 -3.02
N SER A 3 -3.74 26.30 -2.28
CA SER A 3 -3.61 26.63 -0.86
C SER A 3 -3.66 25.39 0.04
N ASN A 4 -3.08 25.47 1.24
CA ASN A 4 -3.16 24.38 2.22
C ASN A 4 -4.60 24.06 2.63
N ASP A 5 -5.48 25.07 2.70
CA ASP A 5 -6.89 24.87 3.04
C ASP A 5 -7.65 24.12 1.94
N GLU A 6 -7.32 24.34 0.67
CA GLU A 6 -7.87 23.57 -0.44
C GLU A 6 -7.42 22.11 -0.39
N ILE A 7 -6.15 21.84 -0.05
CA ILE A 7 -5.64 20.47 0.10
C ILE A 7 -6.37 19.76 1.25
N LYS A 8 -6.58 20.43 2.40
CA LYS A 8 -7.34 19.89 3.54
C LYS A 8 -8.77 19.56 3.13
N ARG A 9 -9.45 20.48 2.44
CA ARG A 9 -10.82 20.27 1.93
C ARG A 9 -10.91 19.08 1.00
N TYR A 10 -9.95 18.89 0.07
CA TYR A 10 -9.93 17.72 -0.81
C TYR A 10 -9.63 16.44 -0.04
N ALA A 11 -8.75 16.46 0.95
CA ALA A 11 -8.52 15.31 1.80
C ALA A 11 -9.82 14.87 2.50
N GLU A 12 -10.55 15.78 3.11
CA GLU A 12 -11.86 15.52 3.74
C GLU A 12 -12.90 14.99 2.73
N GLN A 13 -12.95 15.56 1.53
CA GLN A 13 -13.89 15.17 0.48
C GLN A 13 -13.67 13.72 0.03
N TYR A 14 -12.42 13.25 -0.09
CA TYR A 14 -12.11 11.93 -0.61
C TYR A 14 -11.81 10.88 0.46
N HIS A 15 -11.48 11.30 1.68
CA HIS A 15 -11.24 10.40 2.81
C HIS A 15 -12.54 9.95 3.45
N THR A 16 -13.33 9.18 2.71
CA THR A 16 -14.63 8.68 3.13
C THR A 16 -14.79 7.19 2.89
N ALA A 17 -15.71 6.52 3.59
CA ALA A 17 -15.99 5.10 3.41
C ALA A 17 -16.41 4.73 1.96
N ALA A 18 -16.93 5.68 1.19
CA ALA A 18 -17.25 5.47 -0.22
C ALA A 18 -16.03 5.13 -1.08
N PHE A 19 -14.82 5.54 -0.64
CA PHE A 19 -13.57 5.22 -1.31
C PHE A 19 -13.31 3.72 -1.38
N ILE A 20 -13.75 2.95 -0.36
CA ILE A 20 -13.47 1.51 -0.22
C ILE A 20 -14.08 0.70 -1.36
N LYS A 21 -15.27 1.07 -1.83
CA LYS A 21 -16.06 0.29 -2.80
C LYS A 21 -15.26 -0.12 -4.04
N ASP A 22 -14.45 0.80 -4.55
CA ASP A 22 -13.68 0.61 -5.76
C ASP A 22 -12.18 0.47 -5.50
N ASP A 23 -11.76 0.38 -4.23
CA ASP A 23 -10.35 0.28 -3.84
C ASP A 23 -9.99 -1.14 -3.39
N PRO A 24 -8.78 -1.63 -3.72
CA PRO A 24 -8.34 -2.97 -3.31
C PRO A 24 -8.27 -3.16 -1.78
N ILE A 25 -8.29 -2.11 -0.97
CA ILE A 25 -8.36 -2.23 0.50
C ILE A 25 -9.61 -2.99 0.97
N GLN A 26 -10.65 -3.10 0.13
CA GLN A 26 -11.85 -3.87 0.45
C GLN A 26 -11.55 -5.34 0.80
N PHE A 27 -10.46 -5.92 0.27
CA PHE A 27 -10.11 -7.33 0.51
C PHE A 27 -9.57 -7.58 1.92
N PRO A 28 -8.50 -6.90 2.40
CA PRO A 28 -8.06 -7.10 3.78
C PRO A 28 -9.11 -6.67 4.83
N ARG A 29 -10.05 -5.80 4.48
CA ARG A 29 -11.17 -5.44 5.37
C ARG A 29 -12.23 -6.53 5.54
N ARG A 30 -12.14 -7.64 4.79
CA ARG A 30 -13.02 -8.82 4.96
C ARG A 30 -12.63 -9.65 6.19
N TYR A 31 -11.46 -9.41 6.77
CA TYR A 31 -10.87 -10.19 7.86
C TYR A 31 -10.87 -9.43 9.18
N THR A 32 -10.77 -10.17 10.30
CA THR A 32 -10.71 -9.63 11.66
C THR A 32 -9.45 -10.04 12.43
N ASP A 33 -8.86 -11.22 12.12
CA ASP A 33 -7.56 -11.61 12.67
C ASP A 33 -6.46 -10.78 12.03
N GLN A 34 -5.56 -10.19 12.82
CA GLN A 34 -4.50 -9.31 12.34
C GLN A 34 -3.61 -9.99 11.28
N ARG A 35 -3.28 -11.27 11.45
CA ARG A 35 -2.42 -12.00 10.51
C ARG A 35 -3.11 -12.21 9.16
N ASP A 36 -4.41 -12.48 9.18
CA ASP A 36 -5.22 -12.58 7.95
C ASP A 36 -5.31 -11.24 7.23
N ILE A 37 -5.50 -10.14 7.99
CA ILE A 37 -5.49 -8.77 7.47
C ILE A 37 -4.12 -8.44 6.84
N GLU A 38 -3.03 -8.74 7.54
CA GLU A 38 -1.66 -8.49 7.07
C GLU A 38 -1.36 -9.24 5.76
N ILE A 39 -1.68 -10.53 5.69
CA ILE A 39 -1.44 -11.36 4.50
C ILE A 39 -2.31 -10.90 3.33
N SER A 40 -3.61 -10.75 3.54
CA SER A 40 -4.53 -10.25 2.51
C SER A 40 -4.12 -8.86 2.04
N GLY A 41 -3.79 -7.95 2.96
CA GLY A 41 -3.34 -6.59 2.66
C GLY A 41 -2.05 -6.56 1.87
N TYR A 42 -1.04 -7.34 2.27
CA TYR A 42 0.22 -7.42 1.56
C TYR A 42 0.05 -7.96 0.13
N VAL A 43 -0.61 -9.11 -0.02
CA VAL A 43 -0.82 -9.74 -1.33
C VAL A 43 -1.65 -8.86 -2.25
N THR A 44 -2.71 -8.24 -1.73
CA THR A 44 -3.54 -7.29 -2.48
C THR A 44 -2.74 -6.07 -2.91
N SER A 45 -1.93 -5.50 -2.01
CA SER A 45 -1.07 -4.36 -2.36
C SER A 45 -0.02 -4.73 -3.38
N TYR A 46 0.58 -5.92 -3.28
CA TYR A 46 1.56 -6.45 -4.23
C TYR A 46 1.00 -6.54 -5.65
N LEU A 47 -0.26 -6.94 -5.80
CA LEU A 47 -0.97 -7.02 -7.09
C LEU A 47 -1.55 -5.68 -7.55
N SER A 48 -1.47 -4.60 -6.74
CA SER A 48 -2.10 -3.30 -7.02
C SER A 48 -1.28 -2.45 -8.00
N TYR A 49 -1.16 -2.93 -9.25
CA TYR A 49 -0.58 -2.19 -10.36
C TYR A 49 -1.35 -2.45 -11.67
N GLY A 50 -1.45 -1.42 -12.52
CA GLY A 50 -2.20 -1.48 -13.78
C GLY A 50 -3.63 -0.96 -13.66
N ASN A 51 -4.55 -1.58 -14.36
CA ASN A 51 -5.96 -1.16 -14.41
C ASN A 51 -6.70 -1.63 -13.16
N ARG A 52 -7.53 -0.76 -12.56
CA ARG A 52 -8.27 -1.01 -11.31
C ARG A 52 -9.14 -2.27 -11.40
N THR A 53 -9.90 -2.44 -12.48
CA THR A 53 -10.75 -3.64 -12.67
C THR A 53 -9.93 -4.93 -12.65
N GLN A 54 -8.75 -4.92 -13.28
CA GLN A 54 -7.86 -6.09 -13.29
C GLN A 54 -7.24 -6.34 -11.91
N ILE A 55 -6.91 -5.27 -11.17
CA ILE A 55 -6.42 -5.37 -9.79
C ILE A 55 -7.46 -6.07 -8.91
N LEU A 56 -8.71 -5.60 -8.95
CA LEU A 56 -9.80 -6.20 -8.16
C LEU A 56 -10.04 -7.67 -8.53
N LYS A 57 -10.00 -8.02 -9.82
CA LYS A 57 -10.11 -9.42 -10.25
C LYS A 57 -8.95 -10.30 -9.74
N ALA A 58 -7.73 -9.79 -9.75
CA ALA A 58 -6.57 -10.51 -9.24
C ALA A 58 -6.64 -10.69 -7.71
N ALA A 59 -7.06 -9.65 -6.99
CA ALA A 59 -7.27 -9.71 -5.54
C ALA A 59 -8.41 -10.68 -5.16
N GLU A 60 -9.54 -10.67 -5.89
CA GLU A 60 -10.64 -11.61 -5.68
C GLU A 60 -10.22 -13.07 -5.92
N ARG A 61 -9.38 -13.30 -6.94
CA ARG A 61 -8.80 -14.63 -7.18
C ARG A 61 -7.96 -15.09 -5.98
N MET A 62 -7.18 -14.19 -5.38
CA MET A 62 -6.39 -14.50 -4.19
C MET A 62 -7.27 -14.76 -2.97
N ASP A 63 -8.28 -13.94 -2.76
CA ASP A 63 -9.23 -14.09 -1.67
C ASP A 63 -9.97 -15.45 -1.73
N THR A 64 -10.33 -15.89 -2.95
CA THR A 64 -10.90 -17.22 -3.20
C THR A 64 -9.93 -18.33 -2.82
N LEU A 65 -8.64 -18.22 -3.17
CA LEU A 65 -7.62 -19.21 -2.80
C LEU A 65 -7.40 -19.28 -1.28
N PHE A 66 -7.49 -18.16 -0.58
CA PHE A 66 -7.41 -18.11 0.88
C PHE A 66 -8.56 -18.86 1.56
N GLY A 67 -9.73 -18.94 0.93
CA GLY A 67 -10.89 -19.64 1.48
C GLY A 67 -11.32 -19.11 2.85
N GLY A 68 -11.19 -17.80 3.09
CA GLY A 68 -11.50 -17.15 4.35
C GLY A 68 -10.41 -17.21 5.44
N HIS A 69 -9.28 -17.87 5.17
CA HIS A 69 -8.22 -18.13 6.16
C HIS A 69 -6.81 -17.91 5.59
N PRO A 70 -6.40 -16.67 5.27
CA PRO A 70 -5.10 -16.34 4.69
C PRO A 70 -3.90 -16.89 5.49
N TYR A 71 -3.93 -16.77 6.81
CA TYR A 71 -2.86 -17.27 7.68
C TYR A 71 -2.70 -18.80 7.59
N ASP A 72 -3.80 -19.53 7.67
CA ASP A 72 -3.81 -20.98 7.53
C ASP A 72 -3.31 -21.39 6.12
N TYR A 73 -3.73 -20.68 5.08
CA TYR A 73 -3.27 -20.92 3.72
C TYR A 73 -1.74 -20.81 3.60
N VAL A 74 -1.15 -19.77 4.20
CA VAL A 74 0.30 -19.57 4.24
C VAL A 74 0.99 -20.65 5.05
N MET A 75 0.56 -20.88 6.29
CA MET A 75 1.25 -21.77 7.24
C MET A 75 1.14 -23.25 6.88
N ARG A 76 0.01 -23.68 6.32
CA ARG A 76 -0.15 -25.07 5.81
C ARG A 76 0.56 -25.29 4.47
N GLY A 77 1.11 -24.24 3.86
CA GLY A 77 1.87 -24.34 2.63
C GLY A 77 1.06 -24.64 1.38
N LYS A 78 -0.26 -24.43 1.38
CA LYS A 78 -1.15 -24.66 0.22
C LYS A 78 -0.71 -23.89 -1.02
N TRP A 79 -0.12 -22.72 -0.83
CA TRP A 79 0.45 -21.90 -1.91
C TRP A 79 1.51 -22.62 -2.76
N ARG A 80 2.13 -23.70 -2.22
CA ARG A 80 3.12 -24.48 -2.98
C ARG A 80 2.49 -25.28 -4.12
N ASP A 81 1.24 -25.67 -3.97
CA ASP A 81 0.48 -26.40 -4.98
C ASP A 81 -0.14 -25.43 -6.00
N ASP A 82 -0.64 -24.29 -5.54
CA ASP A 82 -1.27 -23.27 -6.38
C ASP A 82 -0.25 -22.47 -7.21
N PHE A 83 0.93 -22.21 -6.66
CA PHE A 83 2.01 -21.43 -7.29
C PHE A 83 3.22 -22.29 -7.57
N LYS A 84 3.25 -22.92 -8.76
CA LYS A 84 4.38 -23.70 -9.24
C LYS A 84 5.55 -22.80 -9.64
N ILE A 85 6.77 -23.36 -9.70
CA ILE A 85 7.97 -22.63 -10.14
C ILE A 85 7.99 -22.56 -11.67
N ILE A 86 7.03 -21.83 -12.23
CA ILE A 86 6.91 -21.58 -13.66
C ILE A 86 6.86 -20.07 -13.92
N ARG A 87 7.31 -19.67 -15.13
CA ARG A 87 7.34 -18.25 -15.53
C ARG A 87 6.06 -17.75 -16.18
N ASP A 88 5.04 -18.60 -16.28
CA ASP A 88 3.72 -18.20 -16.78
C ASP A 88 3.15 -17.07 -15.92
N SER A 89 2.47 -16.15 -16.57
CA SER A 89 1.86 -15.00 -15.90
C SER A 89 0.70 -15.42 -15.01
N PHE A 90 0.79 -15.12 -13.74
CA PHE A 90 -0.36 -15.10 -12.83
C PHE A 90 -1.19 -13.84 -12.99
N TYR A 91 -0.48 -12.70 -13.05
CA TYR A 91 -1.09 -11.38 -13.22
C TYR A 91 -0.10 -10.43 -13.89
N ARG A 92 -0.37 -10.01 -15.13
CA ARG A 92 0.47 -9.07 -15.91
C ARG A 92 1.94 -9.52 -15.95
N PHE A 93 2.82 -8.79 -15.26
CA PHE A 93 4.26 -9.10 -15.19
C PHE A 93 4.63 -9.98 -13.99
N THR A 94 3.69 -10.29 -13.11
CA THR A 94 3.90 -11.19 -11.98
C THR A 94 3.64 -12.63 -12.43
N SER A 95 4.66 -13.48 -12.37
CA SER A 95 4.56 -14.91 -12.69
C SER A 95 4.06 -15.74 -11.49
N TYR A 96 3.74 -17.01 -11.73
CA TYR A 96 3.47 -17.96 -10.65
C TYR A 96 4.68 -18.15 -9.74
N ALA A 97 5.91 -18.14 -10.31
CA ALA A 97 7.14 -18.22 -9.53
C ALA A 97 7.33 -17.00 -8.62
N ASP A 98 6.98 -15.80 -9.09
CA ASP A 98 7.02 -14.58 -8.26
C ASP A 98 6.03 -14.69 -7.09
N MET A 99 4.79 -15.10 -7.35
CA MET A 99 3.81 -15.32 -6.29
C MET A 99 4.30 -16.34 -5.25
N ARG A 100 4.90 -17.43 -5.72
CA ARG A 100 5.49 -18.45 -4.84
C ARG A 100 6.58 -17.87 -3.93
N MET A 101 7.40 -17.00 -4.46
CA MET A 101 8.46 -16.31 -3.69
C MET A 101 7.85 -15.39 -2.62
N GLU A 102 6.81 -14.62 -2.96
CA GLU A 102 6.12 -13.77 -1.98
C GLU A 102 5.51 -14.58 -0.83
N PHE A 103 4.88 -15.72 -1.14
CA PHE A 103 4.34 -16.61 -0.10
C PHE A 103 5.43 -17.29 0.72
N ALA A 104 6.60 -17.57 0.17
CA ALA A 104 7.73 -18.06 0.94
C ALA A 104 8.20 -17.01 1.96
N PHE A 105 8.32 -15.74 1.57
CA PHE A 105 8.64 -14.66 2.50
C PHE A 105 7.59 -14.51 3.60
N LEU A 106 6.29 -14.58 3.27
CA LEU A 106 5.23 -14.54 4.27
C LEU A 106 5.31 -15.72 5.24
N HIS A 107 5.48 -16.94 4.72
CA HIS A 107 5.63 -18.14 5.55
C HIS A 107 6.81 -18.02 6.52
N ASP A 108 7.97 -17.56 6.06
CA ASP A 108 9.18 -17.41 6.88
C ASP A 108 8.99 -16.30 7.93
N THR A 109 8.28 -15.22 7.58
CA THR A 109 7.87 -14.18 8.53
C THR A 109 7.10 -14.78 9.70
N TYR A 110 5.98 -15.45 9.41
CA TYR A 110 5.10 -15.97 10.47
C TYR A 110 5.62 -17.24 11.18
N LYS A 111 6.62 -17.90 10.62
CA LYS A 111 7.35 -18.96 11.31
C LYS A 111 8.21 -18.40 12.45
N CYS A 112 8.72 -17.18 12.31
CA CYS A 112 9.65 -16.55 13.24
C CYS A 112 8.97 -15.50 14.14
N TRP A 113 7.87 -14.90 13.70
CA TRP A 113 7.22 -13.75 14.36
C TRP A 113 5.72 -13.96 14.48
N PRO A 114 5.11 -13.50 15.59
CA PRO A 114 3.65 -13.63 15.80
C PRO A 114 2.85 -12.83 14.76
N THR A 115 3.35 -11.67 14.35
CA THR A 115 2.75 -10.78 13.34
C THR A 115 3.84 -10.11 12.50
N MET A 116 3.49 -9.61 11.32
CA MET A 116 4.40 -8.80 10.50
C MET A 116 4.73 -7.48 11.20
N GLU A 117 3.77 -6.88 11.91
CA GLU A 117 3.99 -5.70 12.75
C GLU A 117 5.13 -5.92 13.75
N SER A 118 5.11 -7.05 14.48
CA SER A 118 6.13 -7.34 15.49
C SER A 118 7.54 -7.45 14.88
N GLN A 119 7.65 -8.05 13.70
CA GLN A 119 8.93 -8.13 12.99
C GLN A 119 9.43 -6.75 12.56
N ILE A 120 8.58 -5.94 11.96
CA ILE A 120 8.93 -4.58 11.50
C ILE A 120 9.32 -3.71 12.70
N THR A 121 8.55 -3.76 13.78
CA THR A 121 8.83 -3.01 15.01
C THR A 121 10.18 -3.40 15.61
N ALA A 122 10.50 -4.69 15.68
CA ALA A 122 11.81 -5.15 16.15
C ALA A 122 12.95 -4.63 15.27
N MET A 123 12.78 -4.61 13.94
CA MET A 123 13.78 -4.07 13.03
C MET A 123 14.00 -2.56 13.22
N LEU A 124 12.95 -1.80 13.54
CA LEU A 124 13.04 -0.36 13.84
C LEU A 124 13.75 -0.12 15.19
N MET A 125 13.43 -0.91 16.22
CA MET A 125 14.02 -0.77 17.56
C MET A 125 15.53 -1.05 17.59
N LEU A 126 16.04 -1.87 16.68
CA LEU A 126 17.47 -2.16 16.57
C LEU A 126 18.30 -0.98 16.01
N ASN A 127 17.68 0.15 15.72
CA ASN A 127 18.31 1.37 15.15
C ASN A 127 19.13 1.16 13.86
N VAL A 128 18.94 0.03 13.19
CA VAL A 128 19.58 -0.28 11.90
C VAL A 128 18.75 0.26 10.74
N ILE A 129 17.49 0.59 11.02
CA ILE A 129 16.47 1.00 10.04
C ILE A 129 15.69 2.18 10.63
N CYS A 130 15.55 3.27 9.84
CA CYS A 130 14.94 4.51 10.31
C CYS A 130 13.43 4.60 10.00
N LEU A 131 12.97 3.99 8.90
CA LEU A 131 11.59 4.09 8.45
C LEU A 131 10.97 2.70 8.25
N PRO A 132 9.65 2.53 8.48
CA PRO A 132 8.94 1.27 8.24
C PRO A 132 9.12 0.74 6.82
N ILE A 133 9.17 1.63 5.82
CA ILE A 133 9.41 1.24 4.42
C ILE A 133 10.76 0.58 4.20
N ASP A 134 11.79 0.93 4.98
CA ASP A 134 13.10 0.31 4.87
C ASP A 134 13.09 -1.13 5.36
N ALA A 135 12.37 -1.37 6.47
CA ALA A 135 12.14 -2.70 6.99
C ALA A 135 11.40 -3.57 5.96
N MET A 136 10.35 -3.03 5.36
CA MET A 136 9.60 -3.70 4.30
C MET A 136 10.44 -3.99 3.06
N CYS A 137 11.26 -3.03 2.62
CA CYS A 137 12.16 -3.24 1.48
C CYS A 137 13.17 -4.35 1.75
N LYS A 138 13.71 -4.43 2.98
CA LYS A 138 14.63 -5.48 3.39
C LYS A 138 13.94 -6.84 3.47
N LEU A 139 12.77 -6.90 4.10
CA LEU A 139 11.99 -8.13 4.28
C LEU A 139 11.59 -8.77 2.95
N PHE A 140 11.13 -7.97 1.99
CA PHE A 140 10.62 -8.44 0.71
C PHE A 140 11.58 -8.21 -0.46
N ALA A 141 12.89 -8.01 -0.19
CA ALA A 141 13.94 -7.82 -1.18
C ALA A 141 13.58 -6.78 -2.27
N ARG A 142 13.03 -5.63 -1.88
CA ARG A 142 12.66 -4.54 -2.80
C ARG A 142 13.77 -3.50 -2.93
N ASN A 143 13.81 -2.85 -4.11
CA ASN A 143 14.76 -1.78 -4.37
C ASN A 143 14.46 -0.56 -3.46
N PRO A 144 15.37 -0.18 -2.52
CA PRO A 144 15.13 0.93 -1.60
C PRO A 144 15.19 2.31 -2.26
N VAL A 145 15.70 2.43 -3.48
CA VAL A 145 15.74 3.70 -4.23
C VAL A 145 14.41 4.04 -4.89
N SER A 146 13.59 3.03 -5.17
CA SER A 146 12.24 3.21 -5.71
C SER A 146 11.31 3.85 -4.68
N ALA A 147 10.29 4.57 -5.13
CA ALA A 147 9.22 5.07 -4.26
C ALA A 147 8.40 3.97 -3.59
N ASN A 148 8.49 2.73 -4.05
CA ASN A 148 7.83 1.55 -3.47
C ASN A 148 6.34 1.79 -3.14
N LYS A 149 5.59 2.38 -4.08
CA LYS A 149 4.18 2.78 -3.93
C LYS A 149 3.34 1.71 -3.25
N ARG A 150 3.48 0.45 -3.67
CA ARG A 150 2.68 -0.68 -3.17
C ARG A 150 2.95 -1.01 -1.71
N LEU A 151 4.22 -0.99 -1.29
CA LEU A 151 4.60 -1.19 0.12
C LEU A 151 4.16 -0.02 0.99
N ASN A 152 4.31 1.22 0.53
CA ASN A 152 3.82 2.40 1.26
C ASN A 152 2.29 2.39 1.37
N MET A 153 1.58 1.92 0.34
CA MET A 153 0.13 1.74 0.39
C MET A 153 -0.28 0.68 1.42
N PHE A 154 0.43 -0.45 1.48
CA PHE A 154 0.22 -1.47 2.50
C PHE A 154 0.46 -0.91 3.92
N LEU A 155 1.59 -0.23 4.14
CA LEU A 155 1.90 0.41 5.42
C LEU A 155 0.82 1.43 5.81
N ARG A 156 0.35 2.26 4.88
CA ARG A 156 -0.75 3.19 5.14
C ARG A 156 -2.00 2.46 5.63
N TRP A 157 -2.40 1.37 4.95
CA TRP A 157 -3.56 0.58 5.34
C TRP A 157 -3.44 -0.03 6.74
N MET A 158 -2.26 -0.51 7.10
CA MET A 158 -2.03 -1.19 8.40
C MET A 158 -1.90 -0.21 9.55
N VAL A 159 -1.27 0.95 9.35
CA VAL A 159 -0.83 1.84 10.44
C VAL A 159 -1.83 2.96 10.76
N ARG A 160 -2.51 3.55 9.74
CA ARG A 160 -3.39 4.71 9.97
C ARG A 160 -4.67 4.30 10.68
N LYS A 161 -4.79 4.76 11.95
CA LYS A 161 -5.96 4.55 12.83
C LYS A 161 -7.04 5.61 12.56
N ASP A 162 -8.21 5.39 13.11
CA ASP A 162 -9.33 6.34 13.11
C ASP A 162 -9.70 6.84 11.70
N SER A 163 -9.46 5.98 10.70
CA SER A 163 -9.69 6.25 9.29
C SER A 163 -10.97 5.54 8.81
N PRO A 164 -11.87 6.22 8.10
CA PRO A 164 -13.00 5.56 7.45
C PRO A 164 -12.58 4.60 6.34
N VAL A 165 -11.32 4.68 5.88
CA VAL A 165 -10.76 3.91 4.77
C VAL A 165 -9.72 2.90 5.24
N ASP A 166 -8.66 3.37 5.90
CA ASP A 166 -7.55 2.52 6.33
C ASP A 166 -7.95 1.63 7.51
N ILE A 167 -7.23 0.53 7.74
CA ILE A 167 -7.61 -0.49 8.72
C ILE A 167 -7.07 -0.16 10.11
N GLY A 168 -5.81 0.28 10.18
CA GLY A 168 -5.18 0.74 11.42
C GLY A 168 -4.97 -0.36 12.47
N CYS A 169 -4.72 -1.59 12.05
CA CYS A 169 -4.52 -2.72 12.98
C CYS A 169 -3.09 -2.78 13.55
N TRP A 170 -2.14 -1.99 13.04
CA TRP A 170 -0.80 -1.86 13.60
C TRP A 170 -0.74 -0.71 14.60
N HIS A 171 -0.31 -1.00 15.83
CA HIS A 171 -0.35 -0.05 16.94
C HIS A 171 1.02 0.46 17.38
N SER A 172 2.08 -0.23 16.97
CA SER A 172 3.46 0.07 17.40
C SER A 172 4.20 1.07 16.49
N ILE A 173 3.58 1.45 15.37
CA ILE A 173 4.17 2.32 14.36
C ILE A 173 3.34 3.61 14.24
N SER A 174 4.02 4.76 14.26
CA SER A 174 3.36 6.07 14.09
C SER A 174 3.04 6.37 12.64
N PRO A 175 1.84 6.89 12.30
CA PRO A 175 1.51 7.39 10.97
C PRO A 175 2.48 8.48 10.48
N ALA A 176 3.08 9.27 11.38
CA ALA A 176 4.08 10.29 11.05
C ALA A 176 5.37 9.71 10.41
N SER A 177 5.64 8.41 10.62
CA SER A 177 6.82 7.73 10.03
C SER A 177 6.56 7.15 8.63
N LEU A 178 5.35 7.27 8.11
CA LEU A 178 4.98 6.74 6.81
C LEU A 178 5.40 7.67 5.67
N LEU A 179 5.73 7.08 4.53
CA LEU A 179 5.85 7.82 3.28
C LEU A 179 4.58 7.67 2.44
N ILE A 180 4.23 8.76 1.75
CA ILE A 180 3.08 8.75 0.84
C ILE A 180 3.20 7.68 -0.25
N PRO A 181 2.13 6.93 -0.56
CA PRO A 181 2.09 5.98 -1.67
C PRO A 181 2.10 6.73 -3.01
N MET A 182 3.26 7.01 -3.55
CA MET A 182 3.43 7.87 -4.72
C MET A 182 3.24 7.09 -6.03
N ASP A 183 2.10 7.29 -6.68
CA ASP A 183 1.80 6.77 -8.02
C ASP A 183 1.80 7.88 -9.09
N THR A 184 1.43 7.52 -10.32
CA THR A 184 1.41 8.47 -11.45
C THR A 184 0.39 9.60 -11.28
N HIS A 185 -0.75 9.34 -10.58
CA HIS A 185 -1.75 10.37 -10.28
C HIS A 185 -1.23 11.34 -9.23
N VAL A 186 -0.68 10.80 -8.15
CA VAL A 186 -0.06 11.57 -7.06
C VAL A 186 1.08 12.43 -7.59
N ILE A 187 2.00 11.86 -8.40
CA ILE A 187 3.10 12.62 -9.01
C ILE A 187 2.58 13.77 -9.88
N ARG A 188 1.60 13.49 -10.73
CA ARG A 188 1.01 14.50 -11.61
C ARG A 188 0.40 15.64 -10.81
N MET A 189 -0.43 15.32 -9.83
CA MET A 189 -1.08 16.34 -9.00
C MET A 189 -0.07 17.12 -8.16
N ALA A 190 0.92 16.45 -7.56
CA ALA A 190 1.98 17.12 -6.81
C ALA A 190 2.78 18.10 -7.67
N ASN A 191 3.00 17.80 -8.96
CA ASN A 191 3.61 18.73 -9.90
C ASN A 191 2.67 19.90 -10.25
N GLU A 192 1.42 19.63 -10.59
CA GLU A 192 0.41 20.64 -10.94
C GLU A 192 0.18 21.63 -9.77
N TRP A 193 0.23 21.13 -8.53
CA TRP A 193 0.07 21.93 -7.31
C TRP A 193 1.37 22.61 -6.84
N GLY A 194 2.50 22.40 -7.56
CA GLY A 194 3.80 22.99 -7.21
C GLY A 194 4.48 22.36 -6.00
N MET A 195 4.03 21.18 -5.58
CA MET A 195 4.62 20.44 -4.47
C MET A 195 5.87 19.65 -4.86
N LEU A 196 5.99 19.25 -6.13
CA LEU A 196 7.16 18.56 -6.68
C LEU A 196 7.52 19.17 -8.04
N GLU A 197 8.81 19.19 -8.35
CA GLU A 197 9.32 19.54 -9.68
C GLU A 197 9.58 18.30 -10.55
N SER A 198 9.98 17.22 -9.91
CA SER A 198 10.38 15.97 -10.55
C SER A 198 9.18 15.04 -10.76
N LYS A 199 9.14 14.37 -11.94
CA LYS A 199 8.14 13.36 -12.28
C LYS A 199 8.61 11.91 -12.01
N SER A 200 9.79 11.73 -11.43
CA SER A 200 10.37 10.40 -11.21
C SER A 200 9.79 9.72 -9.96
N PRO A 201 9.32 8.46 -10.04
CA PRO A 201 8.79 7.71 -8.90
C PRO A 201 9.93 7.11 -8.05
N ILE A 202 10.78 7.97 -7.51
CA ILE A 202 11.92 7.59 -6.66
C ILE A 202 11.66 7.98 -5.20
N ARG A 203 12.32 7.28 -4.28
CA ARG A 203 12.20 7.49 -2.84
C ARG A 203 12.45 8.93 -2.41
N LYS A 204 13.47 9.59 -2.97
CA LYS A 204 13.79 10.98 -2.66
C LYS A 204 12.59 11.92 -2.89
N ASN A 205 11.81 11.69 -3.92
CA ASN A 205 10.62 12.49 -4.22
C ASN A 205 9.44 12.13 -3.30
N ALA A 206 9.30 10.85 -2.92
CA ALA A 206 8.31 10.45 -1.92
C ALA A 206 8.59 11.12 -0.56
N ILE A 207 9.86 11.14 -0.12
CA ILE A 207 10.27 11.84 1.11
C ILE A 207 9.94 13.34 1.01
N LYS A 208 10.37 14.03 -0.04
CA LYS A 208 10.10 15.47 -0.22
C LYS A 208 8.61 15.80 -0.23
N LEU A 209 7.79 14.95 -0.87
CA LEU A 209 6.35 15.17 -0.88
C LEU A 209 5.74 14.92 0.50
N THR A 210 6.19 13.87 1.19
CA THR A 210 5.74 13.57 2.55
C THR A 210 6.07 14.69 3.53
N GLU A 211 7.27 15.27 3.46
CA GLU A 211 7.68 16.42 4.29
C GLU A 211 6.74 17.61 4.09
N LYS A 212 6.44 17.98 2.83
CA LYS A 212 5.48 19.06 2.54
C LYS A 212 4.06 18.77 3.02
N LEU A 213 3.65 17.50 2.95
CA LEU A 213 2.34 17.09 3.46
C LEU A 213 2.31 17.07 4.98
N ASN A 214 3.43 16.80 5.66
CA ASN A 214 3.53 16.87 7.10
C ASN A 214 3.35 18.31 7.62
N ASP A 215 3.77 19.34 6.86
CA ASP A 215 3.48 20.74 7.19
C ASP A 215 1.97 21.07 7.15
N ILE A 216 1.19 20.30 6.37
CA ILE A 216 -0.26 20.49 6.21
C ILE A 216 -1.06 19.60 7.17
N PHE A 217 -0.60 18.35 7.34
CA PHE A 217 -1.19 17.31 8.17
C PHE A 217 -0.15 16.79 9.17
N PRO A 218 0.15 17.52 10.24
CA PRO A 218 1.07 17.09 11.27
C PRO A 218 0.67 15.72 11.81
N ASP A 219 1.65 14.83 12.01
CA ASP A 219 1.49 13.46 12.51
C ASP A 219 0.77 12.46 11.58
N ASP A 220 0.18 12.92 10.46
CA ASP A 220 -0.47 12.04 9.47
C ASP A 220 -0.31 12.54 8.03
N PRO A 221 0.90 12.62 7.49
CA PRO A 221 1.14 13.15 6.13
C PRO A 221 0.44 12.34 5.04
N CYS A 222 0.14 11.06 5.29
CA CYS A 222 -0.56 10.21 4.35
C CYS A 222 -2.06 10.55 4.16
N LEU A 223 -2.62 11.43 5.02
CA LEU A 223 -3.95 12.01 4.77
C LEU A 223 -3.98 12.82 3.46
N GLY A 224 -2.85 13.47 3.11
CA GLY A 224 -2.71 14.18 1.85
C GLY A 224 -2.77 13.31 0.58
N ASP A 225 -2.58 11.99 0.71
CA ASP A 225 -2.74 11.05 -0.42
C ASP A 225 -4.18 11.06 -0.95
N PHE A 226 -5.17 11.15 -0.09
CA PHE A 226 -6.57 11.22 -0.49
C PHE A 226 -6.87 12.48 -1.29
N ALA A 227 -6.29 13.63 -0.94
CA ALA A 227 -6.42 14.86 -1.72
C ALA A 227 -5.81 14.70 -3.12
N LEU A 228 -4.55 14.28 -3.20
CA LEU A 228 -3.80 14.17 -4.45
C LEU A 228 -4.37 13.08 -5.37
N PHE A 229 -4.63 11.91 -4.82
CA PHE A 229 -5.15 10.77 -5.58
C PHE A 229 -6.61 10.97 -5.98
N GLY A 230 -7.49 11.36 -5.03
CA GLY A 230 -8.92 11.55 -5.26
C GLY A 230 -9.18 12.61 -6.31
N TYR A 231 -8.61 13.80 -6.13
CA TYR A 231 -8.69 14.87 -7.11
C TYR A 231 -8.11 14.46 -8.47
N GLY A 232 -6.95 13.79 -8.47
CA GLY A 232 -6.28 13.37 -9.69
C GLY A 232 -7.07 12.34 -10.51
N VAL A 233 -7.82 11.45 -9.86
CA VAL A 233 -8.68 10.46 -10.54
C VAL A 233 -9.93 11.12 -11.11
N GLU A 234 -10.58 11.99 -10.35
CA GLU A 234 -11.81 12.67 -10.76
C GLU A 234 -11.55 13.60 -11.97
N HIS A 235 -10.51 14.42 -11.91
CA HIS A 235 -10.20 15.37 -12.99
C HIS A 235 -9.69 14.69 -14.26
N LYS A 236 -9.14 13.47 -14.17
CA LYS A 236 -8.80 12.69 -15.37
C LYS A 236 -10.06 12.23 -16.12
N LYS A 237 -11.14 11.91 -15.41
CA LYS A 237 -12.42 11.51 -16.02
C LYS A 237 -13.06 12.69 -16.77
N VAL A 238 -12.97 13.90 -16.22
CA VAL A 238 -13.52 15.11 -16.85
C VAL A 238 -12.82 15.40 -18.18
N ILE A 239 -11.49 15.32 -18.23
CA ILE A 239 -10.71 15.56 -19.48
C ILE A 239 -10.97 14.48 -20.54
N ALA A 240 -11.21 13.24 -20.12
CA ALA A 240 -11.50 12.14 -21.06
C ALA A 240 -12.92 12.22 -21.66
N ASN A 241 -13.86 12.83 -20.97
CA ASN A 241 -15.24 13.00 -21.43
C ASN A 241 -15.48 14.27 -22.29
N VAL A 242 -14.47 15.14 -22.39
CA VAL A 242 -14.52 16.38 -23.21
C VAL A 242 -13.81 16.18 -24.58
N LYS A 243 -13.23 15.02 -24.83
CA LYS A 243 -12.65 14.60 -26.13
C LYS A 243 -13.57 13.59 -26.81
#